data_e09bcb0f58765ef13adc8a75099448d5
#
_entry.id   e09bcb0f58765ef13adc8a75099448d5
#
_cell.length_a   1.000
_cell.length_b   1.000
_cell.length_c   1.000
_cell.angle_alpha   90.00
_cell.angle_beta   90.00
_cell.angle_gamma   90.00
#
_symmetry.space_group_name_H-M   'P 1'
#
loop_
_entity.id
_entity.type
_entity.pdbx_description
1 polymer ?
#
loop_
_entity_poly.entity_id
_entity_poly.type
_entity_poly.pdbx_seq_one_letter_code
_entity_poly.pdbx_strand_id
1 'polypeptide(L)'
;RGLGDVYKRQTIAFKDMALSILPYLMTTAAKKNQIKNEIVILTATSGDTGKAALAGFADVPGTRIMVFYPKDGVSPIQEKQMVTQTGANTRVIGIHGNFDDAQSGVKKLFADKELAAWMEERGYQFSSANSINIGRLVPQIVYYVYAYAQLVKEGRIKAGEEINVTVPTGNFGNILAAYYAKNMGLPIKKLICASNDNKVLYDFFRTGAYDRNRDFILTTSPSMDILISSNLERLIYRIAGEDAACNASLMAALAGDGKYEITAEMKEKLGDFYGNYATQEECAAQIRSLYEDTDYVLDPHTAVAAAVYNKYKEETGDTTKTVIASTASPYKFTRTVMSAMDEKYADMDDFALTEELEKISGVKIPDAITKIRNAPVLHNIQCEKDGMKQAVMEFLEKQ
;
A
#
# COMPACT_ATOMS: atom_id res chain seq x y z
N ARG A 1 -17.01 0.83 -13.85
CA ARG A 1 -17.19 1.66 -12.63
C ARG A 1 -17.39 0.74 -11.43
N GLY A 2 -16.64 0.89 -10.38
CA GLY A 2 -17.13 0.65 -9.04
C GLY A 2 -16.94 -0.68 -8.35
N LEU A 3 -16.27 -1.69 -8.86
CA LEU A 3 -15.91 -2.86 -8.04
C LEU A 3 -14.95 -2.48 -6.89
N GLY A 4 -14.18 -1.42 -7.06
CA GLY A 4 -13.26 -0.90 -6.04
C GLY A 4 -13.88 0.02 -4.98
N ASP A 5 -15.00 0.68 -5.27
CA ASP A 5 -15.55 1.72 -4.41
C ASP A 5 -16.23 1.17 -3.14
N VAL A 6 -16.67 -0.08 -3.17
CA VAL A 6 -17.28 -0.75 -2.02
C VAL A 6 -16.29 -0.92 -0.85
N TYR A 7 -14.99 -1.10 -1.15
CA TYR A 7 -13.94 -1.35 -0.15
C TYR A 7 -13.17 -0.11 0.29
N LYS A 8 -13.40 1.05 -0.36
CA LYS A 8 -12.72 2.32 -0.08
C LYS A 8 -13.52 3.24 0.86
N ARG A 9 -14.31 2.69 1.80
CA ARG A 9 -15.28 3.49 2.56
C ARG A 9 -14.69 4.37 3.66
N GLN A 10 -13.71 3.88 4.44
CA GLN A 10 -13.21 4.61 5.61
C GLN A 10 -12.15 5.64 5.26
N THR A 11 -11.16 5.26 4.48
CA THR A 11 -10.01 6.11 4.14
C THR A 11 -9.76 6.20 2.65
N ILE A 12 -10.68 5.68 1.85
CA ILE A 12 -10.67 5.67 0.38
C ILE A 12 -9.41 5.08 -0.24
N ALA A 13 -8.93 3.97 0.35
CA ALA A 13 -7.83 3.17 -0.14
C ALA A 13 -8.12 1.66 0.04
N PHE A 14 -7.51 0.80 -0.80
CA PHE A 14 -7.69 -0.66 -0.73
C PHE A 14 -7.26 -1.26 0.61
N LYS A 15 -6.43 -0.55 1.34
CA LYS A 15 -5.88 -0.97 2.64
C LYS A 15 -6.94 -1.07 3.74
N ASP A 16 -8.07 -0.38 3.56
CA ASP A 16 -9.15 -0.29 4.55
C ASP A 16 -9.67 -1.65 5.01
N MET A 17 -9.95 -2.55 4.07
CA MET A 17 -10.53 -3.85 4.41
C MET A 17 -9.60 -4.68 5.31
N ALA A 18 -8.34 -4.82 4.93
CA ALA A 18 -7.39 -5.59 5.72
C ALA A 18 -7.14 -4.95 7.10
N LEU A 19 -7.03 -3.63 7.14
CA LEU A 19 -6.75 -2.90 8.39
C LEU A 19 -7.97 -2.77 9.31
N SER A 20 -9.18 -2.87 8.80
CA SER A 20 -10.38 -2.96 9.65
C SER A 20 -10.54 -4.32 10.35
N ILE A 21 -9.97 -5.38 9.79
CA ILE A 21 -10.03 -6.75 10.35
C ILE A 21 -8.82 -7.05 11.24
N LEU A 22 -7.65 -6.53 10.89
CA LEU A 22 -6.37 -6.84 11.54
C LEU A 22 -6.40 -6.68 13.07
N PRO A 23 -6.94 -5.59 13.65
CA PRO A 23 -6.98 -5.43 15.10
C PRO A 23 -7.69 -6.59 15.81
N TYR A 24 -8.81 -7.03 15.25
CA TYR A 24 -9.60 -8.13 15.81
C TYR A 24 -8.93 -9.50 15.67
N LEU A 25 -8.22 -9.73 14.56
CA LEU A 25 -7.38 -10.93 14.41
C LEU A 25 -6.28 -10.95 15.47
N MET A 26 -5.60 -9.81 15.67
CA MET A 26 -4.51 -9.70 16.64
C MET A 26 -4.98 -9.85 18.07
N THR A 27 -6.05 -9.17 18.48
CA THR A 27 -6.59 -9.27 19.85
C THR A 27 -7.19 -10.64 20.13
N THR A 28 -7.80 -11.29 19.14
CA THR A 28 -8.28 -12.68 19.25
C THR A 28 -7.11 -13.67 19.41
N ALA A 29 -6.05 -13.50 18.61
CA ALA A 29 -4.85 -14.32 18.73
C ALA A 29 -4.16 -14.12 20.09
N ALA A 30 -4.06 -12.88 20.57
CA ALA A 30 -3.52 -12.56 21.89
C ALA A 30 -4.29 -13.29 23.00
N LYS A 31 -5.62 -13.20 22.99
CA LYS A 31 -6.49 -13.92 23.96
C LYS A 31 -6.29 -15.43 23.89
N LYS A 32 -6.27 -16.01 22.68
CA LYS A 32 -6.08 -17.45 22.48
C LYS A 32 -4.74 -17.93 23.03
N ASN A 33 -3.69 -17.13 22.90
CA ASN A 33 -2.34 -17.44 23.37
C ASN A 33 -2.04 -16.91 24.80
N GLN A 34 -3.06 -16.43 25.51
CA GLN A 34 -2.96 -15.90 26.89
C GLN A 34 -1.94 -14.77 27.05
N ILE A 35 -1.72 -14.00 26.00
CA ILE A 35 -0.87 -12.81 26.02
C ILE A 35 -1.62 -11.72 26.79
N LYS A 36 -0.98 -11.16 27.83
CA LYS A 36 -1.54 -10.13 28.71
C LYS A 36 -1.15 -8.72 28.28
N ASN A 37 -0.03 -8.58 27.56
CA ASN A 37 0.51 -7.30 27.15
C ASN A 37 -0.40 -6.61 26.13
N GLU A 38 -0.59 -5.32 26.30
CA GLU A 38 -1.26 -4.46 25.34
C GLU A 38 -0.38 -4.33 24.07
N ILE A 39 -1.01 -4.45 22.90
CA ILE A 39 -0.29 -4.45 21.61
C ILE A 39 -0.08 -3.03 21.14
N VAL A 40 1.17 -2.60 21.04
CA VAL A 40 1.57 -1.27 20.54
C VAL A 40 1.95 -1.38 19.06
N ILE A 41 1.13 -0.79 18.21
CA ILE A 41 1.37 -0.75 16.76
C ILE A 41 2.22 0.46 16.43
N LEU A 42 3.40 0.22 15.86
CA LEU A 42 4.19 1.27 15.22
C LEU A 42 4.08 1.15 13.70
N THR A 43 3.82 2.27 13.04
CA THR A 43 3.67 2.32 11.58
C THR A 43 4.40 3.54 11.02
N ALA A 44 5.33 3.33 10.09
CA ALA A 44 5.80 4.37 9.20
C ALA A 44 4.91 4.40 7.96
N THR A 45 4.58 5.60 7.47
CA THR A 45 3.66 5.75 6.34
C THR A 45 4.04 6.88 5.40
N SER A 46 3.75 6.68 4.12
CA SER A 46 3.69 7.73 3.09
C SER A 46 2.25 8.29 2.90
N GLY A 47 1.36 8.07 3.89
CA GLY A 47 -0.01 8.59 3.93
C GLY A 47 -1.09 7.51 4.10
N ASP A 48 -1.33 6.68 3.09
CA ASP A 48 -2.46 5.74 3.03
C ASP A 48 -2.48 4.69 4.13
N THR A 49 -1.32 4.03 4.37
CA THR A 49 -1.23 2.97 5.38
C THR A 49 -1.47 3.51 6.78
N GLY A 50 -0.89 4.69 7.09
CA GLY A 50 -1.04 5.32 8.39
C GLY A 50 -2.49 5.64 8.70
N LYS A 51 -3.18 6.32 7.77
CA LYS A 51 -4.60 6.65 7.98
C LYS A 51 -5.48 5.41 8.10
N ALA A 52 -5.30 4.41 7.25
CA ALA A 52 -6.11 3.20 7.31
C ALA A 52 -5.84 2.39 8.60
N ALA A 53 -4.59 2.35 9.08
CA ALA A 53 -4.25 1.72 10.35
C ALA A 53 -4.84 2.48 11.54
N LEU A 54 -4.70 3.81 11.57
CA LEU A 54 -5.32 4.64 12.61
C LEU A 54 -6.83 4.40 12.70
N ALA A 55 -7.54 4.41 11.56
CA ALA A 55 -8.98 4.20 11.54
C ALA A 55 -9.38 2.78 11.97
N GLY A 56 -8.58 1.77 11.63
CA GLY A 56 -8.84 0.38 11.99
C GLY A 56 -8.59 0.08 13.47
N PHE A 57 -7.54 0.67 14.07
CA PHE A 57 -7.15 0.43 15.46
C PHE A 57 -7.77 1.43 16.46
N ALA A 58 -8.41 2.51 15.98
CA ALA A 58 -9.02 3.51 16.86
C ALA A 58 -10.00 2.86 17.85
N ASP A 59 -9.77 3.10 19.14
CA ASP A 59 -10.57 2.63 20.27
C ASP A 59 -10.76 1.10 20.35
N VAL A 60 -9.88 0.31 19.72
CA VAL A 60 -9.90 -1.15 19.86
C VAL A 60 -9.20 -1.55 21.16
N PRO A 61 -9.92 -2.17 22.12
CA PRO A 61 -9.36 -2.53 23.42
C PRO A 61 -8.14 -3.47 23.31
N GLY A 62 -7.12 -3.23 24.13
CA GLY A 62 -5.89 -4.02 24.15
C GLY A 62 -4.91 -3.66 23.02
N THR A 63 -5.15 -2.52 22.37
CA THR A 63 -4.24 -2.00 21.33
C THR A 63 -3.98 -0.51 21.50
N ARG A 64 -2.76 -0.08 21.13
CA ARG A 64 -2.37 1.32 20.91
C ARG A 64 -1.74 1.44 19.55
N ILE A 65 -1.91 2.59 18.92
CA ILE A 65 -1.30 2.84 17.62
C ILE A 65 -0.60 4.19 17.57
N MET A 66 0.64 4.16 17.08
CA MET A 66 1.42 5.34 16.75
C MET A 66 1.85 5.29 15.29
N VAL A 67 1.60 6.39 14.60
CA VAL A 67 1.97 6.56 13.18
C VAL A 67 2.99 7.67 13.06
N PHE A 68 4.11 7.34 12.40
CA PHE A 68 5.13 8.31 11.98
C PHE A 68 5.00 8.58 10.49
N TYR A 69 5.00 9.84 10.11
CA TYR A 69 4.94 10.25 8.70
C TYR A 69 5.94 11.38 8.43
N PRO A 70 6.53 11.48 7.22
CA PRO A 70 7.37 12.61 6.85
C PRO A 70 6.50 13.87 6.74
N LYS A 71 6.83 14.92 7.51
CA LYS A 71 6.00 16.13 7.65
C LYS A 71 5.67 16.79 6.31
N ASP A 72 6.63 16.80 5.39
CA ASP A 72 6.51 17.42 4.07
C ASP A 72 6.46 16.40 2.93
N GLY A 73 6.25 15.11 3.25
CA GLY A 73 6.31 14.00 2.30
C GLY A 73 4.98 13.29 2.03
N VAL A 74 3.84 13.89 2.41
CA VAL A 74 2.49 13.38 2.16
C VAL A 74 1.61 14.48 1.56
N SER A 75 0.53 14.12 0.84
CA SER A 75 -0.37 15.14 0.33
C SER A 75 -1.10 15.87 1.48
N PRO A 76 -1.51 17.15 1.30
CA PRO A 76 -2.26 17.89 2.32
C PRO A 76 -3.52 17.17 2.78
N ILE A 77 -4.20 16.45 1.89
CA ILE A 77 -5.38 15.65 2.21
C ILE A 77 -5.00 14.45 3.06
N GLN A 78 -3.92 13.73 2.73
CA GLN A 78 -3.44 12.60 3.53
C GLN A 78 -2.98 13.03 4.92
N GLU A 79 -2.24 14.15 5.01
CA GLU A 79 -1.86 14.72 6.30
C GLU A 79 -3.10 15.05 7.13
N LYS A 80 -4.04 15.79 6.56
CA LYS A 80 -5.28 16.17 7.24
C LYS A 80 -6.06 14.95 7.73
N GLN A 81 -6.14 13.89 6.93
CA GLN A 81 -6.78 12.63 7.34
C GLN A 81 -6.14 12.02 8.59
N MET A 82 -4.81 12.10 8.72
CA MET A 82 -4.09 11.55 9.87
C MET A 82 -4.17 12.46 11.10
N VAL A 83 -3.87 13.75 10.96
CA VAL A 83 -3.79 14.66 12.11
C VAL A 83 -5.15 15.00 12.73
N THR A 84 -6.25 14.68 12.05
CA THR A 84 -7.62 14.82 12.57
C THR A 84 -8.21 13.50 13.07
N GLN A 85 -7.41 12.41 13.12
CA GLN A 85 -7.88 11.11 13.58
C GLN A 85 -8.29 11.16 15.06
N THR A 86 -9.46 10.67 15.35
CA THR A 86 -9.98 10.46 16.72
C THR A 86 -9.58 9.08 17.26
N GLY A 87 -9.70 8.90 18.57
CA GLY A 87 -9.41 7.64 19.26
C GLY A 87 -8.44 7.86 20.42
N ALA A 88 -8.83 7.42 21.63
CA ALA A 88 -8.02 7.61 22.84
C ALA A 88 -6.67 6.88 22.78
N ASN A 89 -6.61 5.79 22.02
CA ASN A 89 -5.43 4.93 21.84
C ASN A 89 -4.61 5.26 20.59
N THR A 90 -4.84 6.41 19.95
CA THR A 90 -4.15 6.81 18.70
C THR A 90 -3.15 7.94 18.91
N ARG A 91 -2.04 7.92 18.18
CA ARG A 91 -1.04 8.99 18.13
C ARG A 91 -0.47 9.15 16.73
N VAL A 92 -0.34 10.38 16.26
CA VAL A 92 0.28 10.71 14.98
C VAL A 92 1.43 11.69 15.23
N ILE A 93 2.58 11.42 14.62
CA ILE A 93 3.80 12.22 14.79
C ILE A 93 4.41 12.50 13.41
N GLY A 94 4.56 13.78 13.09
CA GLY A 94 5.36 14.23 11.94
C GLY A 94 6.85 14.14 12.26
N ILE A 95 7.64 13.55 11.37
CA ILE A 95 9.10 13.58 11.51
C ILE A 95 9.71 14.57 10.51
N HIS A 96 10.78 15.24 10.93
CA HIS A 96 11.62 16.04 10.04
C HIS A 96 12.58 15.10 9.31
N GLY A 97 12.16 14.68 8.10
CA GLY A 97 12.86 13.70 7.26
C GLY A 97 11.95 13.16 6.16
N ASN A 98 12.44 12.19 5.41
CA ASN A 98 11.68 11.53 4.35
C ASN A 98 11.03 10.21 4.84
N PHE A 99 10.34 9.50 3.93
CA PHE A 99 9.68 8.25 4.26
C PHE A 99 10.66 7.14 4.67
N ASP A 100 11.84 7.08 4.05
CA ASP A 100 12.87 6.10 4.42
C ASP A 100 13.42 6.35 5.83
N ASP A 101 13.52 7.62 6.24
CA ASP A 101 13.87 7.98 7.62
C ASP A 101 12.82 7.48 8.62
N ALA A 102 11.54 7.69 8.33
CA ALA A 102 10.44 7.17 9.16
C ALA A 102 10.47 5.65 9.26
N GLN A 103 10.66 4.96 8.13
CA GLN A 103 10.68 3.50 8.07
C GLN A 103 11.91 2.92 8.78
N SER A 104 13.07 3.52 8.58
CA SER A 104 14.31 3.11 9.25
C SER A 104 14.26 3.36 10.75
N GLY A 105 13.65 4.48 11.17
CA GLY A 105 13.40 4.79 12.57
C GLY A 105 12.52 3.73 13.24
N VAL A 106 11.39 3.38 12.64
CA VAL A 106 10.50 2.32 13.15
C VAL A 106 11.21 0.96 13.23
N LYS A 107 12.02 0.60 12.22
CA LYS A 107 12.82 -0.63 12.27
C LYS A 107 13.84 -0.63 13.40
N LYS A 108 14.51 0.51 13.66
CA LYS A 108 15.43 0.66 14.81
C LYS A 108 14.71 0.49 16.13
N LEU A 109 13.50 1.05 16.28
CA LEU A 109 12.67 0.87 17.48
C LEU A 109 12.30 -0.59 17.74
N PHE A 110 11.92 -1.34 16.69
CA PHE A 110 11.66 -2.77 16.81
C PHE A 110 12.89 -3.61 17.20
N ALA A 111 14.08 -3.16 16.81
CA ALA A 111 15.34 -3.83 17.13
C ALA A 111 15.94 -3.39 18.48
N ASP A 112 15.40 -2.34 19.12
CA ASP A 112 15.90 -1.78 20.38
C ASP A 112 15.48 -2.67 21.56
N LYS A 113 16.44 -3.45 22.06
CA LYS A 113 16.23 -4.39 23.17
C LYS A 113 15.94 -3.69 24.50
N GLU A 114 16.52 -2.51 24.73
CA GLU A 114 16.27 -1.73 25.96
C GLU A 114 14.82 -1.21 25.95
N LEU A 115 14.37 -0.67 24.82
CA LEU A 115 12.99 -0.22 24.67
C LEU A 115 12.01 -1.40 24.80
N ALA A 116 12.32 -2.55 24.20
CA ALA A 116 11.50 -3.75 24.31
C ALA A 116 11.37 -4.23 25.77
N ALA A 117 12.47 -4.25 26.54
CA ALA A 117 12.45 -4.61 27.95
C ALA A 117 11.65 -3.59 28.78
N TRP A 118 11.85 -2.29 28.54
CA TRP A 118 11.12 -1.21 29.21
C TRP A 118 9.59 -1.31 28.97
N MET A 119 9.19 -1.69 27.77
CA MET A 119 7.79 -1.93 27.41
C MET A 119 7.22 -3.17 28.08
N GLU A 120 7.97 -4.29 28.08
CA GLU A 120 7.56 -5.56 28.70
C GLU A 120 7.26 -5.37 30.20
N GLU A 121 8.15 -4.66 30.93
CA GLU A 121 7.95 -4.33 32.33
C GLU A 121 6.64 -3.56 32.61
N ARG A 122 6.13 -2.85 31.61
CA ARG A 122 4.90 -2.03 31.68
C ARG A 122 3.69 -2.69 31.05
N GLY A 123 3.82 -3.96 30.65
CA GLY A 123 2.74 -4.72 30.05
C GLY A 123 2.45 -4.35 28.59
N TYR A 124 3.42 -3.87 27.85
CA TYR A 124 3.32 -3.56 26.42
C TYR A 124 4.17 -4.50 25.57
N GLN A 125 3.75 -4.70 24.33
CA GLN A 125 4.56 -5.38 23.30
C GLN A 125 4.38 -4.72 21.94
N PHE A 126 5.45 -4.67 21.16
CA PHE A 126 5.39 -4.15 19.80
C PHE A 126 4.69 -5.09 18.81
N SER A 127 4.01 -4.47 17.85
CA SER A 127 3.62 -5.11 16.60
C SER A 127 3.55 -4.08 15.47
N SER A 128 3.32 -4.55 14.25
CA SER A 128 3.29 -3.70 13.06
C SER A 128 1.98 -3.84 12.29
N ALA A 129 1.49 -2.72 11.76
CA ALA A 129 0.41 -2.68 10.78
C ALA A 129 0.93 -2.47 9.34
N ASN A 130 2.24 -2.51 9.10
CA ASN A 130 2.80 -2.45 7.75
C ASN A 130 2.53 -3.73 6.96
N SER A 131 2.76 -3.70 5.65
CA SER A 131 2.41 -4.80 4.72
C SER A 131 3.14 -6.11 4.99
N ILE A 132 4.21 -6.10 5.78
CA ILE A 132 4.90 -7.32 6.22
C ILE A 132 4.02 -8.21 7.13
N ASN A 133 3.03 -7.63 7.81
CA ASN A 133 2.10 -8.41 8.62
C ASN A 133 1.19 -9.25 7.72
N ILE A 134 1.23 -10.57 7.90
CA ILE A 134 0.43 -11.53 7.10
C ILE A 134 -1.08 -11.29 7.24
N GLY A 135 -1.54 -10.78 8.39
CA GLY A 135 -2.93 -10.39 8.62
C GLY A 135 -3.40 -9.23 7.74
N ARG A 136 -2.47 -8.51 7.08
CA ARG A 136 -2.79 -7.55 6.03
C ARG A 136 -2.89 -8.18 4.64
N LEU A 137 -2.18 -9.27 4.41
CA LEU A 137 -2.14 -9.91 3.09
C LEU A 137 -3.36 -10.82 2.88
N VAL A 138 -3.64 -11.70 3.83
CA VAL A 138 -4.69 -12.73 3.70
C VAL A 138 -6.07 -12.13 3.38
N PRO A 139 -6.56 -11.08 4.03
CA PRO A 139 -7.86 -10.50 3.69
C PRO A 139 -7.93 -9.95 2.26
N GLN A 140 -6.81 -9.59 1.63
CA GLN A 140 -6.79 -9.06 0.27
C GLN A 140 -7.11 -10.13 -0.80
N ILE A 141 -7.00 -11.42 -0.49
CA ILE A 141 -7.40 -12.51 -1.39
C ILE A 141 -8.88 -12.35 -1.79
N VAL A 142 -9.71 -11.89 -0.86
CA VAL A 142 -11.14 -11.67 -1.07
C VAL A 142 -11.44 -10.69 -2.20
N TYR A 143 -10.59 -9.69 -2.44
CA TYR A 143 -10.80 -8.73 -3.54
C TYR A 143 -10.91 -9.43 -4.89
N TYR A 144 -10.02 -10.37 -5.15
CA TYR A 144 -9.92 -11.06 -6.43
C TYR A 144 -11.03 -12.08 -6.62
N VAL A 145 -11.36 -12.82 -5.57
CA VAL A 145 -12.51 -13.75 -5.58
C VAL A 145 -13.81 -12.97 -5.81
N TYR A 146 -13.98 -11.84 -5.12
CA TYR A 146 -15.16 -11.00 -5.28
C TYR A 146 -15.23 -10.37 -6.67
N ALA A 147 -14.12 -9.79 -7.17
CA ALA A 147 -14.07 -9.20 -8.50
C ALA A 147 -14.42 -10.22 -9.59
N TYR A 148 -13.86 -11.41 -9.50
CA TYR A 148 -14.17 -12.50 -10.41
C TYR A 148 -15.66 -12.90 -10.36
N ALA A 149 -16.19 -13.08 -9.15
CA ALA A 149 -17.60 -13.40 -8.96
C ALA A 149 -18.55 -12.33 -9.52
N GLN A 150 -18.19 -11.04 -9.40
CA GLN A 150 -18.97 -9.94 -9.99
C GLN A 150 -18.92 -9.97 -11.52
N LEU A 151 -17.78 -10.22 -12.13
CA LEU A 151 -17.67 -10.36 -13.59
C LEU A 151 -18.55 -11.50 -14.13
N VAL A 152 -18.59 -12.63 -13.43
CA VAL A 152 -19.48 -13.75 -13.77
C VAL A 152 -20.95 -13.35 -13.59
N LYS A 153 -21.29 -12.73 -12.45
CA LYS A 153 -22.66 -12.28 -12.14
C LYS A 153 -23.19 -11.27 -13.16
N GLU A 154 -22.33 -10.37 -13.63
CA GLU A 154 -22.67 -9.37 -14.64
C GLU A 154 -22.66 -9.93 -16.10
N GLY A 155 -22.36 -11.22 -16.26
CA GLY A 155 -22.26 -11.84 -17.59
C GLY A 155 -21.07 -11.34 -18.42
N ARG A 156 -20.08 -10.72 -17.80
CA ARG A 156 -18.88 -10.23 -18.50
C ARG A 156 -17.96 -11.37 -18.89
N ILE A 157 -17.93 -12.43 -18.09
CA ILE A 157 -17.21 -13.68 -18.31
C ILE A 157 -18.11 -14.86 -17.95
N LYS A 158 -17.76 -16.05 -18.44
CA LYS A 158 -18.36 -17.33 -17.98
C LYS A 158 -17.61 -17.84 -16.75
N ALA A 159 -18.29 -18.63 -15.91
CA ALA A 159 -17.62 -19.31 -14.80
C ALA A 159 -16.54 -20.27 -15.35
N GLY A 160 -15.33 -20.16 -14.81
CA GLY A 160 -14.15 -20.90 -15.29
C GLY A 160 -13.35 -20.18 -16.39
N GLU A 161 -13.86 -19.09 -16.97
CA GLU A 161 -13.12 -18.30 -17.95
C GLU A 161 -11.96 -17.55 -17.26
N GLU A 162 -10.78 -17.61 -17.86
CA GLU A 162 -9.59 -16.96 -17.29
C GLU A 162 -9.65 -15.44 -17.44
N ILE A 163 -9.08 -14.76 -16.46
CA ILE A 163 -8.86 -13.31 -16.48
C ILE A 163 -7.39 -12.98 -16.24
N ASN A 164 -6.94 -11.82 -16.68
CA ASN A 164 -5.71 -11.20 -16.21
C ASN A 164 -6.00 -10.26 -15.04
N VAL A 165 -5.00 -10.05 -14.19
CA VAL A 165 -5.06 -9.09 -13.09
C VAL A 165 -3.85 -8.18 -13.16
N THR A 166 -4.08 -6.86 -13.26
CA THR A 166 -3.02 -5.84 -13.22
C THR A 166 -3.05 -5.13 -11.87
N VAL A 167 -1.90 -5.04 -11.22
CA VAL A 167 -1.79 -4.47 -9.88
C VAL A 167 -0.69 -3.41 -9.83
N PRO A 168 -1.02 -2.16 -9.41
CA PRO A 168 0.01 -1.18 -9.08
C PRO A 168 0.77 -1.66 -7.85
N THR A 169 2.08 -1.89 -8.01
CA THR A 169 2.82 -2.72 -7.07
C THR A 169 4.03 -1.98 -6.48
N GLY A 170 4.03 -1.87 -5.14
CA GLY A 170 5.19 -1.48 -4.33
C GLY A 170 5.65 -2.68 -3.48
N ASN A 171 5.13 -2.80 -2.26
CA ASN A 171 5.51 -3.84 -1.29
C ASN A 171 4.99 -5.27 -1.62
N PHE A 172 4.52 -5.52 -2.83
CA PHE A 172 4.11 -6.81 -3.37
C PHE A 172 2.93 -7.51 -2.65
N GLY A 173 2.35 -6.92 -1.62
CA GLY A 173 1.29 -7.58 -0.83
C GLY A 173 0.01 -7.83 -1.63
N ASN A 174 -0.46 -6.84 -2.38
CA ASN A 174 -1.71 -6.92 -3.12
C ASN A 174 -1.63 -7.94 -4.28
N ILE A 175 -0.58 -7.89 -5.11
CA ILE A 175 -0.40 -8.85 -6.21
C ILE A 175 -0.12 -10.27 -5.70
N LEU A 176 0.57 -10.41 -4.55
CA LEU A 176 0.77 -11.70 -3.90
C LEU A 176 -0.56 -12.30 -3.41
N ALA A 177 -1.49 -11.47 -2.95
CA ALA A 177 -2.84 -11.94 -2.62
C ALA A 177 -3.59 -12.46 -3.87
N ALA A 178 -3.41 -11.82 -5.03
CA ALA A 178 -3.92 -12.34 -6.31
C ALA A 178 -3.26 -13.67 -6.70
N TYR A 179 -1.95 -13.80 -6.49
CA TYR A 179 -1.23 -15.05 -6.71
C TYR A 179 -1.73 -16.17 -5.79
N TYR A 180 -2.02 -15.87 -4.53
CA TYR A 180 -2.64 -16.86 -3.64
C TYR A 180 -4.06 -17.22 -4.07
N ALA A 181 -4.86 -16.25 -4.53
CA ALA A 181 -6.18 -16.54 -5.10
C ALA A 181 -6.08 -17.48 -6.31
N LYS A 182 -5.12 -17.27 -7.22
CA LYS A 182 -4.82 -18.17 -8.32
C LYS A 182 -4.49 -19.59 -7.83
N ASN A 183 -3.58 -19.71 -6.86
CA ASN A 183 -3.18 -21.01 -6.28
C ASN A 183 -4.33 -21.70 -5.52
N MET A 184 -5.35 -20.96 -5.09
CA MET A 184 -6.58 -21.49 -4.50
C MET A 184 -7.60 -21.93 -5.57
N GLY A 185 -7.29 -21.77 -6.86
CA GLY A 185 -8.12 -22.21 -7.98
C GLY A 185 -8.90 -21.10 -8.67
N LEU A 186 -8.67 -19.81 -8.35
CA LEU A 186 -9.28 -18.73 -9.10
C LEU A 186 -8.67 -18.68 -10.52
N PRO A 187 -9.47 -18.66 -11.61
CA PRO A 187 -8.98 -18.67 -12.98
C PRO A 187 -8.28 -17.36 -13.35
N ILE A 188 -7.05 -17.20 -12.95
CA ILE A 188 -6.17 -16.08 -13.31
C ILE A 188 -5.12 -16.59 -14.28
N LYS A 189 -5.10 -16.06 -15.50
CA LYS A 189 -4.10 -16.39 -16.52
C LYS A 189 -2.78 -15.73 -16.22
N LYS A 190 -2.77 -14.39 -16.07
CA LYS A 190 -1.56 -13.59 -15.89
C LYS A 190 -1.73 -12.57 -14.78
N LEU A 191 -0.66 -12.40 -13.98
CA LEU A 191 -0.50 -11.37 -12.96
C LEU A 191 0.45 -10.29 -13.51
N ILE A 192 -0.08 -9.11 -13.78
CA ILE A 192 0.66 -8.00 -14.37
C ILE A 192 1.12 -7.07 -13.25
N CYS A 193 2.41 -7.11 -12.94
CA CYS A 193 3.07 -6.30 -11.92
C CYS A 193 3.46 -4.95 -12.52
N ALA A 194 2.75 -3.90 -12.14
CA ALA A 194 3.01 -2.56 -12.61
C ALA A 194 3.88 -1.78 -11.61
N SER A 195 5.04 -1.29 -12.06
CA SER A 195 5.94 -0.42 -11.32
C SER A 195 5.83 1.03 -11.81
N ASN A 196 6.19 1.99 -10.95
CA ASN A 196 6.48 3.36 -11.36
C ASN A 196 7.99 3.51 -11.72
N ASP A 197 8.53 4.73 -11.72
CA ASP A 197 9.95 4.97 -12.00
C ASP A 197 10.90 4.23 -11.06
N ASN A 198 10.46 3.87 -9.84
CA ASN A 198 11.17 2.94 -8.95
C ASN A 198 10.96 1.50 -9.41
N LYS A 199 11.50 1.15 -10.57
CA LYS A 199 11.21 -0.05 -11.34
C LYS A 199 11.98 -1.31 -10.93
N VAL A 200 12.33 -1.46 -9.65
CA VAL A 200 13.10 -2.61 -9.17
C VAL A 200 12.39 -3.95 -9.44
N LEU A 201 11.07 -4.00 -9.34
CA LEU A 201 10.29 -5.19 -9.63
C LEU A 201 10.23 -5.50 -11.13
N TYR A 202 10.12 -4.47 -11.99
CA TYR A 202 10.21 -4.65 -13.44
C TYR A 202 11.54 -5.30 -13.83
N ASP A 203 12.66 -4.76 -13.35
CA ASP A 203 13.97 -5.30 -13.63
C ASP A 203 14.10 -6.75 -13.13
N PHE A 204 13.60 -7.04 -11.93
CA PHE A 204 13.59 -8.38 -11.37
C PHE A 204 12.81 -9.39 -12.24
N PHE A 205 11.58 -9.06 -12.66
CA PHE A 205 10.81 -9.96 -13.52
C PHE A 205 11.42 -10.17 -14.89
N ARG A 206 12.14 -9.19 -15.42
CA ARG A 206 12.84 -9.29 -16.72
C ARG A 206 14.12 -10.11 -16.62
N THR A 207 14.92 -9.89 -15.58
CA THR A 207 16.29 -10.43 -15.51
C THR A 207 16.45 -11.62 -14.57
N GLY A 208 15.64 -11.69 -13.49
CA GLY A 208 15.86 -12.58 -12.36
C GLY A 208 16.78 -11.98 -11.29
N ALA A 209 17.35 -10.80 -11.55
CA ALA A 209 18.19 -10.08 -10.60
C ALA A 209 17.39 -9.00 -9.86
N TYR A 210 17.47 -8.98 -8.54
CA TYR A 210 16.93 -7.93 -7.68
C TYR A 210 18.08 -7.06 -7.19
N ASP A 211 18.04 -5.75 -7.50
CA ASP A 211 19.09 -4.82 -7.10
C ASP A 211 18.49 -3.52 -6.55
N ARG A 212 18.71 -3.27 -5.24
CA ARG A 212 18.27 -2.05 -4.54
C ARG A 212 19.30 -0.91 -4.62
N ASN A 213 20.48 -1.14 -5.16
CA ASN A 213 21.58 -0.15 -5.23
C ASN A 213 21.33 0.82 -6.39
N ARG A 214 20.33 1.65 -6.22
CA ARG A 214 19.90 2.66 -7.18
C ARG A 214 19.33 3.88 -6.46
N ASP A 215 19.20 5.00 -7.16
CA ASP A 215 18.58 6.19 -6.61
C ASP A 215 17.09 5.96 -6.32
N PHE A 216 16.63 6.54 -5.21
CA PHE A 216 15.23 6.58 -4.85
C PHE A 216 14.57 7.77 -5.53
N ILE A 217 13.49 7.53 -6.26
CA ILE A 217 12.76 8.55 -7.02
C ILE A 217 11.43 8.85 -6.30
N LEU A 218 11.22 10.10 -5.91
CA LEU A 218 9.91 10.56 -5.44
C LEU A 218 8.98 10.73 -6.63
N THR A 219 7.84 10.04 -6.61
CA THR A 219 6.87 10.06 -7.70
C THR A 219 5.49 10.53 -7.25
N THR A 220 4.61 10.74 -8.22
CA THR A 220 3.19 11.05 -7.98
C THR A 220 2.37 9.87 -7.50
N SER A 221 2.95 8.66 -7.46
CA SER A 221 2.34 7.44 -6.92
C SER A 221 3.09 6.89 -5.69
N PRO A 222 3.13 7.63 -4.56
CA PRO A 222 4.08 7.42 -3.46
C PRO A 222 3.95 6.06 -2.75
N SER A 223 2.81 5.39 -2.84
CA SER A 223 2.68 4.03 -2.26
C SER A 223 3.47 2.96 -3.03
N MET A 224 3.99 3.31 -4.21
CA MET A 224 4.82 2.45 -5.06
C MET A 224 6.30 2.84 -5.01
N ASP A 225 6.66 3.93 -4.32
CA ASP A 225 8.04 4.39 -4.15
C ASP A 225 8.76 3.49 -3.15
N ILE A 226 9.43 2.46 -3.67
CA ILE A 226 10.17 1.48 -2.87
C ILE A 226 11.44 1.03 -3.60
N LEU A 227 12.48 0.73 -2.83
CA LEU A 227 13.66 0.01 -3.30
C LEU A 227 13.70 -1.43 -2.79
N ILE A 228 12.97 -1.74 -1.70
CA ILE A 228 12.82 -3.08 -1.16
C ILE A 228 11.33 -3.43 -1.09
N SER A 229 10.94 -4.43 -1.87
CA SER A 229 9.57 -4.94 -1.93
C SER A 229 9.38 -6.05 -0.88
N SER A 230 8.82 -5.69 0.27
CA SER A 230 8.87 -6.50 1.50
C SER A 230 8.15 -7.86 1.43
N ASN A 231 7.15 -8.03 0.57
CA ASN A 231 6.46 -9.33 0.44
C ASN A 231 6.96 -10.16 -0.75
N LEU A 232 7.89 -9.64 -1.56
CA LEU A 232 8.47 -10.42 -2.65
C LEU A 232 9.20 -11.66 -2.10
N GLU A 233 9.81 -11.56 -0.92
CA GLU A 233 10.42 -12.68 -0.20
C GLU A 233 9.51 -13.90 -0.12
N ARG A 234 8.20 -13.71 0.05
CA ARG A 234 7.22 -14.80 0.10
C ARG A 234 7.05 -15.51 -1.25
N LEU A 235 7.15 -14.75 -2.36
CA LEU A 235 7.17 -15.35 -3.69
C LEU A 235 8.50 -16.08 -3.92
N ILE A 236 9.62 -15.49 -3.53
CA ILE A 236 10.96 -16.12 -3.62
C ILE A 236 10.96 -17.48 -2.92
N TYR A 237 10.46 -17.54 -1.68
CA TYR A 237 10.32 -18.80 -0.95
C TYR A 237 9.50 -19.85 -1.73
N ARG A 238 8.38 -19.46 -2.33
CA ARG A 238 7.52 -20.37 -3.13
C ARG A 238 8.22 -20.87 -4.39
N ILE A 239 8.85 -20.00 -5.17
CA ILE A 239 9.53 -20.41 -6.40
C ILE A 239 10.84 -21.18 -6.13
N ALA A 240 11.46 -20.98 -4.95
CA ALA A 240 12.56 -21.82 -4.48
C ALA A 240 12.13 -23.25 -4.09
N GLY A 241 10.85 -23.59 -4.23
CA GLY A 241 10.34 -24.91 -3.81
C GLY A 241 10.17 -25.03 -2.29
N GLU A 242 9.92 -23.92 -1.62
CA GLU A 242 9.77 -23.80 -0.15
C GLU A 242 11.09 -24.10 0.61
N ASP A 243 12.22 -23.93 -0.07
CA ASP A 243 13.55 -24.06 0.54
C ASP A 243 13.86 -22.81 1.39
N ALA A 244 13.77 -22.98 2.71
CA ALA A 244 14.05 -21.92 3.67
C ALA A 244 15.52 -21.47 3.66
N ALA A 245 16.47 -22.37 3.39
CA ALA A 245 17.89 -22.04 3.37
C ALA A 245 18.24 -21.20 2.12
N CYS A 246 17.71 -21.58 0.96
CA CYS A 246 17.82 -20.82 -0.27
C CYS A 246 17.24 -19.40 -0.07
N ASN A 247 16.01 -19.31 0.43
CA ASN A 247 15.36 -18.01 0.67
C ASN A 247 16.17 -17.15 1.64
N ALA A 248 16.62 -17.69 2.76
CA ALA A 248 17.42 -16.96 3.74
C ALA A 248 18.74 -16.45 3.15
N SER A 249 19.41 -17.25 2.31
CA SER A 249 20.64 -16.83 1.62
C SER A 249 20.41 -15.64 0.68
N LEU A 250 19.34 -15.67 -0.12
CA LEU A 250 18.98 -14.56 -1.03
C LEU A 250 18.64 -13.28 -0.25
N MET A 251 17.90 -13.41 0.86
CA MET A 251 17.58 -12.26 1.72
C MET A 251 18.81 -11.71 2.45
N ALA A 252 19.75 -12.57 2.85
CA ALA A 252 21.03 -12.14 3.42
C ALA A 252 21.89 -11.36 2.40
N ALA A 253 21.94 -11.82 1.14
CA ALA A 253 22.60 -11.11 0.06
C ALA A 253 21.95 -9.72 -0.20
N LEU A 254 20.62 -9.65 -0.19
CA LEU A 254 19.90 -8.37 -0.29
C LEU A 254 20.23 -7.43 0.88
N ALA A 255 20.34 -7.96 2.08
CA ALA A 255 20.67 -7.15 3.27
C ALA A 255 22.12 -6.64 3.24
N GLY A 256 23.09 -7.49 2.86
CA GLY A 256 24.51 -7.18 2.79
C GLY A 256 24.89 -6.42 1.52
N ASP A 257 24.79 -7.08 0.37
CA ASP A 257 25.27 -6.56 -0.92
C ASP A 257 24.24 -5.66 -1.63
N GLY A 258 23.02 -5.62 -1.14
CA GLY A 258 21.92 -4.88 -1.75
C GLY A 258 21.30 -5.54 -2.97
N LYS A 259 21.71 -6.74 -3.32
CA LYS A 259 21.26 -7.45 -4.53
C LYS A 259 21.30 -8.97 -4.38
N TYR A 260 20.49 -9.66 -5.18
CA TYR A 260 20.56 -11.10 -5.40
C TYR A 260 20.10 -11.46 -6.81
N GLU A 261 20.43 -12.67 -7.25
CA GLU A 261 19.92 -13.25 -8.48
C GLU A 261 19.33 -14.63 -8.19
N ILE A 262 18.16 -14.91 -8.76
CA ILE A 262 17.50 -16.22 -8.65
C ILE A 262 18.02 -17.16 -9.72
N THR A 263 17.92 -18.47 -9.48
CA THR A 263 18.34 -19.49 -10.44
C THR A 263 17.44 -19.51 -11.68
N ALA A 264 17.94 -20.08 -12.78
CA ALA A 264 17.16 -20.26 -14.00
C ALA A 264 15.86 -21.04 -13.75
N GLU A 265 15.92 -22.09 -12.93
CA GLU A 265 14.73 -22.88 -12.52
C GLU A 265 13.70 -22.03 -11.76
N MET A 266 14.15 -21.19 -10.84
CA MET A 266 13.26 -20.25 -10.14
C MET A 266 12.63 -19.25 -11.09
N LYS A 267 13.41 -18.77 -12.09
CA LYS A 267 12.94 -17.81 -13.09
C LYS A 267 11.83 -18.41 -13.96
N GLU A 268 11.92 -19.68 -14.33
CA GLU A 268 10.86 -20.39 -15.07
C GLU A 268 9.54 -20.38 -14.30
N LYS A 269 9.59 -20.51 -12.96
CA LYS A 269 8.40 -20.47 -12.08
C LYS A 269 7.76 -19.07 -11.95
N LEU A 270 8.37 -18.03 -12.49
CA LEU A 270 7.77 -16.70 -12.62
C LEU A 270 6.83 -16.58 -13.84
N GLY A 271 6.59 -17.64 -14.59
CA GLY A 271 5.77 -17.62 -15.81
C GLY A 271 4.34 -17.08 -15.62
N ASP A 272 3.81 -17.09 -14.41
CA ASP A 272 2.51 -16.48 -14.08
C ASP A 272 2.55 -14.95 -14.06
N PHE A 273 3.72 -14.36 -13.97
CA PHE A 273 3.90 -12.93 -13.84
C PHE A 273 4.37 -12.27 -15.14
N TYR A 274 3.99 -11.02 -15.31
CA TYR A 274 4.55 -10.10 -16.28
C TYR A 274 4.87 -8.80 -15.54
N GLY A 275 6.09 -8.28 -15.70
CA GLY A 275 6.50 -7.01 -15.09
C GLY A 275 6.73 -5.95 -16.15
N ASN A 276 6.21 -4.73 -15.90
CA ASN A 276 6.55 -3.54 -16.69
C ASN A 276 6.39 -2.29 -15.79
N TYR A 277 6.76 -1.12 -16.31
CA TYR A 277 6.70 0.14 -15.58
C TYR A 277 6.13 1.27 -16.43
N ALA A 278 5.67 2.32 -15.77
CA ALA A 278 5.29 3.58 -16.41
C ALA A 278 5.98 4.75 -15.72
N THR A 279 6.41 5.74 -16.52
CA THR A 279 7.00 7.00 -16.03
C THR A 279 5.92 7.93 -15.50
N GLN A 280 6.31 9.02 -14.82
CA GLN A 280 5.38 10.03 -14.36
C GLN A 280 4.63 10.71 -15.52
N GLU A 281 5.31 10.94 -16.64
CA GLU A 281 4.70 11.49 -17.86
C GLU A 281 3.67 10.53 -18.46
N GLU A 282 3.99 9.24 -18.54
CA GLU A 282 3.04 8.20 -19.00
C GLU A 282 1.84 8.07 -18.05
N CYS A 283 2.07 8.20 -16.75
CA CYS A 283 1.01 8.22 -15.75
C CYS A 283 0.06 9.41 -15.97
N ALA A 284 0.58 10.62 -16.13
CA ALA A 284 -0.22 11.82 -16.40
C ALA A 284 -0.99 11.71 -17.72
N ALA A 285 -0.33 11.23 -18.78
CA ALA A 285 -0.98 10.98 -20.07
C ALA A 285 -2.12 9.97 -19.97
N GLN A 286 -1.92 8.89 -19.17
CA GLN A 286 -2.95 7.85 -18.95
C GLN A 286 -4.16 8.39 -18.17
N ILE A 287 -3.96 9.28 -17.18
CA ILE A 287 -5.08 9.93 -16.47
C ILE A 287 -5.90 10.73 -17.47
N ARG A 288 -5.25 11.57 -18.29
CA ARG A 288 -5.90 12.42 -19.26
C ARG A 288 -6.65 11.62 -20.32
N SER A 289 -5.96 10.71 -21.00
CA SER A 289 -6.56 9.96 -22.12
C SER A 289 -7.75 9.11 -21.68
N LEU A 290 -7.66 8.43 -20.52
CA LEU A 290 -8.79 7.63 -20.05
C LEU A 290 -10.00 8.50 -19.68
N TYR A 291 -9.76 9.67 -19.10
CA TYR A 291 -10.83 10.62 -18.82
C TYR A 291 -11.48 11.12 -20.10
N GLU A 292 -10.72 11.53 -21.12
CA GLU A 292 -11.22 11.98 -22.41
C GLU A 292 -12.05 10.90 -23.13
N ASP A 293 -11.63 9.62 -23.02
CA ASP A 293 -12.30 8.50 -23.67
C ASP A 293 -13.55 8.00 -22.93
N THR A 294 -13.61 8.15 -21.60
CA THR A 294 -14.60 7.41 -20.80
C THR A 294 -15.23 8.19 -19.64
N ASP A 295 -14.88 9.45 -19.42
CA ASP A 295 -15.22 10.27 -18.25
C ASP A 295 -14.78 9.66 -16.90
N TYR A 296 -13.91 8.64 -16.92
CA TYR A 296 -13.45 7.97 -15.70
C TYR A 296 -12.10 8.52 -15.25
N VAL A 297 -12.07 9.05 -14.02
CA VAL A 297 -10.87 9.66 -13.45
C VAL A 297 -10.09 8.63 -12.63
N LEU A 298 -8.83 8.40 -13.00
CA LEU A 298 -7.90 7.52 -12.31
C LEU A 298 -7.16 8.25 -11.17
N ASP A 299 -6.84 7.54 -10.09
CA ASP A 299 -5.76 7.94 -9.20
C ASP A 299 -4.39 7.59 -9.82
N PRO A 300 -3.28 8.23 -9.37
CA PRO A 300 -1.98 8.04 -10.02
C PRO A 300 -1.47 6.59 -9.99
N HIS A 301 -1.76 5.83 -8.93
CA HIS A 301 -1.34 4.43 -8.83
C HIS A 301 -2.08 3.55 -9.84
N THR A 302 -3.39 3.74 -9.95
CA THR A 302 -4.21 3.03 -10.93
C THR A 302 -3.82 3.43 -12.36
N ALA A 303 -3.43 4.69 -12.57
CA ALA A 303 -2.94 5.16 -13.87
C ALA A 303 -1.65 4.45 -14.30
N VAL A 304 -0.69 4.25 -13.39
CA VAL A 304 0.51 3.42 -13.64
C VAL A 304 0.10 2.01 -14.08
N ALA A 305 -0.86 1.39 -13.37
CA ALA A 305 -1.33 0.05 -13.71
C ALA A 305 -2.02 0.01 -15.08
N ALA A 306 -2.81 1.02 -15.42
CA ALA A 306 -3.49 1.12 -16.72
C ALA A 306 -2.50 1.31 -17.87
N ALA A 307 -1.49 2.16 -17.70
CA ALA A 307 -0.43 2.36 -18.69
C ALA A 307 0.38 1.07 -18.92
N VAL A 308 0.74 0.37 -17.84
CA VAL A 308 1.44 -0.92 -17.94
C VAL A 308 0.58 -2.00 -18.60
N TYR A 309 -0.73 -2.02 -18.34
CA TYR A 309 -1.66 -2.92 -19.02
C TYR A 309 -1.72 -2.64 -20.53
N ASN A 310 -1.71 -1.39 -20.95
CA ASN A 310 -1.66 -1.04 -22.36
C ASN A 310 -0.37 -1.56 -23.02
N LYS A 311 0.78 -1.36 -22.39
CA LYS A 311 2.06 -1.93 -22.85
C LYS A 311 2.01 -3.46 -22.94
N TYR A 312 1.42 -4.13 -21.95
CA TYR A 312 1.23 -5.58 -22.00
C TYR A 312 0.42 -6.04 -23.21
N LYS A 313 -0.70 -5.36 -23.49
CA LYS A 313 -1.52 -5.69 -24.66
C LYS A 313 -0.77 -5.49 -25.98
N GLU A 314 -0.02 -4.41 -26.10
CA GLU A 314 0.78 -4.09 -27.27
C GLU A 314 1.89 -5.12 -27.50
N GLU A 315 2.59 -5.53 -26.42
CA GLU A 315 3.71 -6.48 -26.49
C GLU A 315 3.23 -7.91 -26.77
N THR A 316 2.07 -8.31 -26.26
CA THR A 316 1.65 -9.73 -26.26
C THR A 316 0.48 -10.05 -27.20
N GLY A 317 -0.30 -9.05 -27.60
CA GLY A 317 -1.55 -9.25 -28.31
C GLY A 317 -2.64 -9.96 -27.47
N ASP A 318 -2.47 -10.11 -26.16
CA ASP A 318 -3.41 -10.82 -25.29
C ASP A 318 -4.71 -10.04 -25.13
N THR A 319 -5.81 -10.67 -25.51
CA THR A 319 -7.19 -10.11 -25.46
C THR A 319 -7.98 -10.61 -24.25
N THR A 320 -7.36 -11.37 -23.36
CA THR A 320 -7.99 -11.87 -22.13
C THR A 320 -8.50 -10.71 -21.27
N LYS A 321 -9.75 -10.81 -20.80
CA LYS A 321 -10.34 -9.78 -19.94
C LYS A 321 -9.49 -9.54 -18.71
N THR A 322 -9.27 -8.28 -18.40
CA THR A 322 -8.33 -7.88 -17.37
C THR A 322 -9.02 -7.04 -16.29
N VAL A 323 -8.78 -7.39 -15.05
CA VAL A 323 -9.11 -6.56 -13.88
C VAL A 323 -7.90 -5.71 -13.50
N ILE A 324 -8.06 -4.40 -13.47
CA ILE A 324 -7.04 -3.47 -12.95
C ILE A 324 -7.42 -3.11 -11.52
N ALA A 325 -6.53 -3.39 -10.57
CA ALA A 325 -6.75 -3.07 -9.17
C ALA A 325 -6.67 -1.55 -8.95
N SER A 326 -7.81 -0.91 -8.70
CA SER A 326 -7.90 0.51 -8.34
C SER A 326 -7.65 0.68 -6.84
N THR A 327 -6.43 1.03 -6.47
CA THR A 327 -5.94 0.94 -5.09
C THR A 327 -6.15 2.18 -4.24
N ALA A 328 -6.43 3.34 -4.85
CA ALA A 328 -6.69 4.58 -4.16
C ALA A 328 -7.82 5.37 -4.84
N SER A 329 -8.20 6.49 -4.24
CA SER A 329 -9.16 7.43 -4.82
C SER A 329 -8.43 8.64 -5.38
N PRO A 330 -8.85 9.20 -6.54
CA PRO A 330 -8.30 10.44 -7.07
C PRO A 330 -8.46 11.62 -6.08
N TYR A 331 -9.43 11.57 -5.20
CA TYR A 331 -9.65 12.57 -4.15
C TYR A 331 -8.54 12.65 -3.09
N LYS A 332 -7.62 11.70 -3.02
CA LYS A 332 -6.43 11.78 -2.17
C LYS A 332 -5.23 12.45 -2.85
N PHE A 333 -5.28 12.56 -4.16
CA PHE A 333 -4.19 13.02 -5.02
C PHE A 333 -4.71 14.09 -5.99
N THR A 334 -5.61 14.95 -5.50
CA THR A 334 -6.36 15.91 -6.34
C THR A 334 -5.45 16.79 -7.20
N ARG A 335 -4.37 17.34 -6.62
CA ARG A 335 -3.42 18.16 -7.37
C ARG A 335 -2.78 17.40 -8.53
N THR A 336 -2.25 16.20 -8.28
CA THR A 336 -1.64 15.35 -9.31
C THR A 336 -2.64 15.02 -10.42
N VAL A 337 -3.85 14.62 -10.03
CA VAL A 337 -4.89 14.21 -10.98
C VAL A 337 -5.36 15.37 -11.81
N MET A 338 -5.69 16.51 -11.18
CA MET A 338 -6.22 17.67 -11.86
C MET A 338 -5.17 18.34 -12.74
N SER A 339 -3.92 18.47 -12.27
CA SER A 339 -2.80 18.99 -13.07
C SER A 339 -2.47 18.12 -14.29
N ALA A 340 -2.67 16.79 -14.18
CA ALA A 340 -2.54 15.89 -15.32
C ALA A 340 -3.59 16.16 -16.41
N MET A 341 -4.77 16.66 -16.03
CA MET A 341 -5.84 17.00 -16.97
C MET A 341 -5.65 18.38 -17.58
N ASP A 342 -5.32 19.40 -16.76
CA ASP A 342 -5.13 20.77 -17.20
C ASP A 342 -4.19 21.50 -16.20
N GLU A 343 -3.15 22.12 -16.75
CA GLU A 343 -2.12 22.84 -15.96
C GLU A 343 -2.69 23.99 -15.11
N LYS A 344 -3.84 24.58 -15.52
CA LYS A 344 -4.50 25.65 -14.73
C LYS A 344 -4.81 25.27 -13.28
N TYR A 345 -4.86 23.96 -12.97
CA TYR A 345 -5.16 23.45 -11.63
C TYR A 345 -3.93 23.32 -10.71
N ALA A 346 -2.71 23.53 -11.23
CA ALA A 346 -1.47 23.27 -10.51
C ALA A 346 -1.32 24.08 -9.20
N ASP A 347 -1.78 25.34 -9.20
CA ASP A 347 -1.62 26.26 -8.07
C ASP A 347 -2.88 26.38 -7.18
N MET A 348 -3.95 25.64 -7.46
CA MET A 348 -5.17 25.68 -6.66
C MET A 348 -5.00 24.96 -5.32
N ASP A 349 -5.76 25.40 -4.30
CA ASP A 349 -5.85 24.70 -3.02
C ASP A 349 -6.38 23.27 -3.17
N ASP A 350 -5.81 22.30 -2.44
CA ASP A 350 -6.17 20.88 -2.60
C ASP A 350 -7.62 20.56 -2.26
N PHE A 351 -8.24 21.29 -1.30
CA PHE A 351 -9.66 21.12 -1.00
C PHE A 351 -10.57 21.82 -2.02
N ALA A 352 -10.13 22.95 -2.62
CA ALA A 352 -10.82 23.54 -3.75
C ALA A 352 -10.77 22.62 -4.98
N LEU A 353 -9.65 21.96 -5.20
CA LEU A 353 -9.51 20.94 -6.26
C LEU A 353 -10.48 19.76 -6.07
N THR A 354 -10.89 19.41 -4.84
CA THR A 354 -11.92 18.36 -4.66
C THR A 354 -13.27 18.76 -5.25
N GLU A 355 -13.64 20.04 -5.17
CA GLU A 355 -14.88 20.57 -5.75
C GLU A 355 -14.84 20.56 -7.28
N GLU A 356 -13.71 20.95 -7.86
CA GLU A 356 -13.50 20.87 -9.32
C GLU A 356 -13.50 19.42 -9.80
N LEU A 357 -12.86 18.51 -9.06
CA LEU A 357 -12.85 17.09 -9.39
C LEU A 357 -14.28 16.47 -9.36
N GLU A 358 -15.13 16.89 -8.40
CA GLU A 358 -16.53 16.46 -8.36
C GLU A 358 -17.27 16.91 -9.62
N LYS A 359 -17.06 18.17 -10.05
CA LYS A 359 -17.72 18.73 -11.25
C LYS A 359 -17.34 17.96 -12.52
N ILE A 360 -16.05 17.67 -12.72
CA ILE A 360 -15.57 17.03 -13.94
C ILE A 360 -15.82 15.50 -13.95
N SER A 361 -15.71 14.83 -12.79
CA SER A 361 -15.89 13.37 -12.70
C SER A 361 -17.34 12.94 -12.53
N GLY A 362 -18.20 13.86 -12.09
CA GLY A 362 -19.57 13.52 -11.67
C GLY A 362 -19.64 12.58 -10.45
N VAL A 363 -18.52 12.35 -9.77
CA VAL A 363 -18.42 11.50 -8.58
C VAL A 363 -18.41 12.37 -7.35
N LYS A 364 -19.38 12.17 -6.46
CA LYS A 364 -19.52 12.94 -5.22
C LYS A 364 -18.25 12.87 -4.37
N ILE A 365 -17.87 13.98 -3.77
CA ILE A 365 -16.76 14.04 -2.81
C ILE A 365 -17.03 13.02 -1.69
N PRO A 366 -16.09 12.09 -1.43
CA PRO A 366 -16.28 11.09 -0.37
C PRO A 366 -16.39 11.72 1.02
N ASP A 367 -17.23 11.12 1.89
CA ASP A 367 -17.36 11.52 3.28
C ASP A 367 -16.02 11.59 4.03
N ALA A 368 -15.09 10.71 3.67
CA ALA A 368 -13.72 10.69 4.22
C ALA A 368 -12.92 11.97 3.94
N ILE A 369 -13.35 12.76 2.97
CA ILE A 369 -12.75 14.07 2.61
C ILE A 369 -13.58 15.20 3.19
N THR A 370 -14.89 15.17 3.02
CA THR A 370 -15.77 16.25 3.53
C THR A 370 -15.67 16.42 5.05
N LYS A 371 -15.60 15.30 5.79
CA LYS A 371 -15.50 15.30 7.25
C LYS A 371 -14.20 15.90 7.80
N ILE A 372 -13.09 15.75 7.09
CA ILE A 372 -11.80 16.24 7.57
C ILE A 372 -11.53 17.71 7.22
N ARG A 373 -12.22 18.27 6.23
CA ARG A 373 -11.97 19.65 5.75
C ARG A 373 -11.94 20.65 6.90
N ASN A 374 -12.96 20.63 7.75
CA ASN A 374 -13.11 21.54 8.89
C ASN A 374 -12.85 20.88 10.25
N ALA A 375 -12.36 19.64 10.25
CA ALA A 375 -12.08 18.94 11.49
C ALA A 375 -10.87 19.58 12.23
N PRO A 376 -10.92 19.66 13.57
CA PRO A 376 -9.80 20.16 14.35
C PRO A 376 -8.58 19.25 14.21
N VAL A 377 -7.39 19.85 14.20
CA VAL A 377 -6.13 19.10 14.29
C VAL A 377 -5.98 18.60 15.73
N LEU A 378 -5.96 17.29 15.89
CA LEU A 378 -5.83 16.60 17.19
C LEU A 378 -4.40 16.14 17.46
N HIS A 379 -3.61 15.97 16.43
CA HIS A 379 -2.22 15.52 16.49
C HIS A 379 -1.32 16.54 15.81
N ASN A 380 -0.59 17.32 16.60
CA ASN A 380 0.34 18.35 16.13
C ASN A 380 1.78 18.13 16.59
N ILE A 381 2.10 16.91 17.07
CA ILE A 381 3.42 16.57 17.57
C ILE A 381 4.35 16.31 16.40
N GLN A 382 5.55 16.87 16.49
CA GLN A 382 6.64 16.65 15.55
C GLN A 382 7.91 16.27 16.32
N CYS A 383 8.80 15.52 15.70
CA CYS A 383 10.10 15.21 16.26
C CYS A 383 11.18 15.06 15.17
N GLU A 384 12.42 15.15 15.60
CA GLU A 384 13.57 14.75 14.79
C GLU A 384 13.65 13.23 14.70
N LYS A 385 14.43 12.71 13.74
CA LYS A 385 14.58 11.27 13.48
C LYS A 385 15.05 10.48 14.72
N ASP A 386 15.90 11.06 15.53
CA ASP A 386 16.42 10.48 16.77
C ASP A 386 15.48 10.65 17.98
N GLY A 387 14.49 11.53 17.88
CA GLY A 387 13.46 11.73 18.89
C GLY A 387 12.35 10.68 18.91
N MET A 388 12.28 9.76 17.95
CA MET A 388 11.18 8.80 17.81
C MET A 388 11.05 7.86 19.02
N LYS A 389 12.15 7.41 19.63
CA LYS A 389 12.15 6.57 20.85
C LYS A 389 11.45 7.29 22.01
N GLN A 390 11.86 8.53 22.26
CA GLN A 390 11.28 9.34 23.33
C GLN A 390 9.77 9.57 23.11
N ALA A 391 9.36 9.81 21.88
CA ALA A 391 7.96 10.01 21.53
C ALA A 391 7.09 8.76 21.79
N VAL A 392 7.64 7.54 21.58
CA VAL A 392 6.97 6.28 21.94
C VAL A 392 6.81 6.18 23.46
N MET A 393 7.88 6.41 24.21
CA MET A 393 7.85 6.33 25.68
C MET A 393 6.85 7.31 26.27
N GLU A 394 6.86 8.57 25.83
CA GLU A 394 5.91 9.59 26.30
C GLU A 394 4.44 9.25 25.98
N PHE A 395 4.17 8.59 24.88
CA PHE A 395 2.82 8.15 24.55
C PHE A 395 2.33 7.04 25.48
N LEU A 396 3.23 6.16 25.91
CA LEU A 396 2.89 5.02 26.75
C LEU A 396 2.87 5.38 28.26
N GLU A 397 3.55 6.46 28.68
CA GLU A 397 3.56 6.92 30.07
C GLU A 397 2.37 7.82 30.48
N LYS A 398 1.76 8.50 29.50
CA LYS A 398 0.74 9.53 29.73
C LYS A 398 -0.67 9.00 30.02
N GLN A 399 -0.79 7.80 30.62
CA GLN A 399 -2.12 7.31 31.06
C GLN A 399 -2.09 6.74 32.46
#